data_bb83830f6d6feaeada1894f23ee7c330
#
_entry.id   bb83830f6d6feaeada1894f23ee7c330
#
_cell.length_a   1.000
_cell.length_b   1.000
_cell.length_c   1.000
_cell.angle_alpha   90.00
_cell.angle_beta   90.00
_cell.angle_gamma   90.00
#
_symmetry.space_group_name_H-M   'P 1'
#
loop_
_entity.id
_entity.type
_entity.pdbx_description
1 polymer ?
#
loop_
_entity_poly.entity_id
_entity_poly.type
_entity_poly.pdbx_seq_one_letter_code
_entity_poly.pdbx_strand_id
1 'polypeptide(L)'
;MLVMANVYEPIWDAERDAPPYVWKRSRIGRQTGARQLGASLFELPPGAASFPLHIHYVNEEMLVVLAGRPTLDTLSGAGRVLEVGEVVACPAGRDGAHRLTNATDEPVRVLIVSTMHAPEINEFPETGEYWVRDYIPGTDPPDGALDVHTKPV
;
A
#
# COMPACT_ATOMS: atom_id res chain seq x y z
N MET A 1 10.09 23.76 12.36
CA MET A 1 9.11 23.14 13.28
C MET A 1 8.82 21.75 12.77
N LEU A 2 8.82 20.74 13.65
CA LEU A 2 8.44 19.36 13.27
C LEU A 2 6.92 19.25 13.26
N VAL A 3 6.37 18.65 12.21
CA VAL A 3 4.95 18.31 12.10
C VAL A 3 4.75 16.86 12.52
N MET A 4 3.73 16.62 13.32
CA MET A 4 3.46 15.30 13.89
C MET A 4 2.09 14.77 13.44
N ALA A 5 1.98 13.46 13.31
CA ALA A 5 0.73 12.75 13.12
C ALA A 5 0.63 11.62 14.17
N ASN A 6 -0.58 11.18 14.47
CA ASN A 6 -0.83 10.08 15.40
C ASN A 6 -1.57 8.95 14.65
N VAL A 7 -0.95 7.77 14.59
CA VAL A 7 -1.54 6.61 13.88
C VAL A 7 -2.76 6.03 14.58
N TYR A 8 -2.95 6.33 15.88
CA TYR A 8 -4.13 5.91 16.64
C TYR A 8 -5.26 6.94 16.61
N GLU A 9 -4.94 8.19 16.23
CA GLU A 9 -5.88 9.30 16.03
C GLU A 9 -5.69 9.88 14.61
N PRO A 10 -5.91 9.08 13.55
CA PRO A 10 -5.54 9.46 12.19
C PRO A 10 -6.48 10.53 11.63
N ILE A 11 -5.91 11.39 10.77
CA ILE A 11 -6.67 12.24 9.88
C ILE A 11 -6.83 11.48 8.55
N TRP A 12 -8.02 10.99 8.28
CA TRP A 12 -8.33 10.31 7.02
C TRP A 12 -8.42 11.33 5.89
N ASP A 13 -7.59 11.18 4.86
CA ASP A 13 -7.47 12.14 3.76
C ASP A 13 -7.63 11.51 2.37
N ALA A 14 -7.91 10.21 2.32
CA ALA A 14 -8.30 9.50 1.12
C ALA A 14 -9.15 8.27 1.47
N GLU A 15 -10.01 7.86 0.55
CA GLU A 15 -10.83 6.66 0.67
C GLU A 15 -11.07 6.01 -0.69
N ARG A 16 -11.38 4.73 -0.66
CA ARG A 16 -11.85 3.98 -1.82
C ARG A 16 -13.05 3.13 -1.41
N ASP A 17 -14.08 3.18 -2.22
CA ASP A 17 -15.28 2.35 -2.09
C ASP A 17 -15.58 1.68 -3.45
N ALA A 18 -14.77 0.69 -3.78
CA ALA A 18 -14.90 -0.10 -5.00
C ALA A 18 -14.63 -1.58 -4.68
N PRO A 19 -15.63 -2.33 -4.17
CA PRO A 19 -15.42 -3.71 -3.76
C PRO A 19 -14.75 -4.57 -4.82
N PRO A 20 -13.80 -5.46 -4.43
CA PRO A 20 -13.41 -5.77 -3.05
C PRO A 20 -12.43 -4.76 -2.42
N TYR A 21 -11.99 -3.74 -3.15
CA TYR A 21 -11.00 -2.76 -2.70
C TYR A 21 -11.68 -1.60 -1.98
N VAL A 22 -11.87 -1.75 -0.66
CA VAL A 22 -12.53 -0.76 0.20
C VAL A 22 -11.58 -0.41 1.35
N TRP A 23 -11.28 0.87 1.50
CA TRP A 23 -10.38 1.34 2.57
C TRP A 23 -10.49 2.84 2.82
N LYS A 24 -10.10 3.23 4.03
CA LYS A 24 -9.71 4.61 4.36
C LYS A 24 -8.19 4.68 4.48
N ARG A 25 -7.61 5.82 4.10
CA ARG A 25 -6.18 6.07 4.12
C ARG A 25 -5.87 7.40 4.78
N SER A 26 -4.87 7.39 5.65
CA SER A 26 -4.22 8.58 6.17
C SER A 26 -2.80 8.63 5.62
N ARG A 27 -2.49 9.63 4.81
CA ARG A 27 -1.17 9.80 4.17
C ARG A 27 -0.19 10.46 5.13
N ILE A 28 0.21 9.72 6.17
CA ILE A 28 1.06 10.19 7.28
C ILE A 28 2.33 10.88 6.79
N GLY A 29 3.03 10.31 5.81
CA GLY A 29 4.23 10.90 5.24
C GLY A 29 3.97 12.30 4.65
N ARG A 30 2.87 12.46 3.89
CA ARG A 30 2.46 13.76 3.34
C ARG A 30 2.08 14.76 4.44
N GLN A 31 1.31 14.32 5.43
CA GLN A 31 0.87 15.16 6.55
C GLN A 31 2.04 15.67 7.40
N THR A 32 3.09 14.87 7.54
CA THR A 32 4.28 15.22 8.33
C THR A 32 5.40 15.87 7.52
N GLY A 33 5.25 15.97 6.19
CA GLY A 33 6.25 16.58 5.31
C GLY A 33 7.47 15.70 5.03
N ALA A 34 7.37 14.37 5.18
CA ALA A 34 8.41 13.43 4.79
C ALA A 34 8.65 13.50 3.28
N ARG A 35 9.91 13.37 2.84
CA ARG A 35 10.30 13.55 1.44
C ARG A 35 10.83 12.28 0.77
N GLN A 36 11.54 11.45 1.51
CA GLN A 36 12.18 10.22 1.00
C GLN A 36 11.48 8.95 1.50
N LEU A 37 10.61 9.10 2.49
CA LEU A 37 9.82 8.01 3.06
C LEU A 37 8.34 8.30 2.84
N GLY A 38 7.65 7.34 2.29
CA GLY A 38 6.20 7.25 2.30
C GLY A 38 5.75 6.61 3.61
N ALA A 39 4.65 7.08 4.16
CA ALA A 39 3.97 6.42 5.26
C ALA A 39 2.46 6.62 5.09
N SER A 40 1.72 5.53 5.04
CA SER A 40 0.27 5.55 4.91
C SER A 40 -0.36 4.57 5.88
N LEU A 41 -1.30 5.05 6.66
CA LEU A 41 -2.15 4.19 7.46
C LEU A 41 -3.38 3.81 6.64
N PHE A 42 -3.66 2.52 6.53
CA PHE A 42 -4.88 1.99 5.93
C PHE A 42 -5.77 1.37 7.00
N GLU A 43 -7.07 1.59 6.86
CA GLU A 43 -8.10 0.86 7.57
C GLU A 43 -8.97 0.12 6.54
N LEU A 44 -9.06 -1.21 6.69
CA LEU A 44 -9.88 -2.08 5.86
C LEU A 44 -11.06 -2.59 6.67
N PRO A 45 -12.31 -2.34 6.23
CA PRO A 45 -13.47 -2.95 6.87
C PRO A 45 -13.52 -4.47 6.63
N PRO A 46 -14.39 -5.21 7.34
CA PRO A 46 -14.63 -6.62 7.10
C PRO A 46 -14.89 -6.95 5.63
N GLY A 47 -14.26 -8.02 5.12
CA GLY A 47 -14.41 -8.50 3.74
C GLY A 47 -13.65 -7.71 2.68
N ALA A 48 -12.93 -6.65 3.05
CA ALA A 48 -12.22 -5.81 2.09
C ALA A 48 -10.79 -6.30 1.80
N ALA A 49 -10.30 -5.90 0.63
CA ALA A 49 -8.88 -6.00 0.24
C ALA A 49 -8.27 -4.60 0.09
N SER A 50 -6.96 -4.49 0.30
CA SER A 50 -6.23 -3.22 0.14
C SER A 50 -6.14 -2.79 -1.32
N PHE A 51 -5.51 -3.64 -2.13
CA PHE A 51 -5.25 -3.46 -3.55
C PHE A 51 -5.25 -4.84 -4.22
N PRO A 52 -5.23 -4.94 -5.56
CA PRO A 52 -4.86 -6.19 -6.23
C PRO A 52 -3.50 -6.69 -5.75
N LEU A 53 -3.24 -8.00 -5.86
CA LEU A 53 -1.89 -8.52 -5.65
C LEU A 53 -0.94 -7.79 -6.61
N HIS A 54 0.11 -7.19 -6.07
CA HIS A 54 1.00 -6.34 -6.86
C HIS A 54 2.45 -6.45 -6.41
N ILE A 55 3.32 -6.02 -7.29
CA ILE A 55 4.77 -5.99 -7.15
C ILE A 55 5.23 -4.56 -7.37
N HIS A 56 6.11 -4.06 -6.51
CA HIS A 56 6.88 -2.84 -6.73
C HIS A 56 8.26 -3.21 -7.26
N TYR A 57 8.68 -2.65 -8.39
CA TYR A 57 10.00 -2.97 -8.94
C TYR A 57 11.12 -2.04 -8.46
N VAL A 58 10.78 -0.89 -7.92
CA VAL A 58 11.75 0.12 -7.50
C VAL A 58 11.65 0.43 -6.01
N ASN A 59 10.44 0.52 -5.47
CA ASN A 59 10.25 0.85 -4.07
C ASN A 59 10.10 -0.39 -3.19
N GLU A 60 10.68 -0.31 -2.00
CA GLU A 60 10.49 -1.28 -0.92
C GLU A 60 9.40 -0.78 0.01
N GLU A 61 8.57 -1.69 0.50
CA GLU A 61 7.57 -1.40 1.51
C GLU A 61 7.77 -2.23 2.78
N MET A 62 7.31 -1.68 3.89
CA MET A 62 7.25 -2.36 5.17
C MET A 62 5.85 -2.19 5.74
N LEU A 63 5.20 -3.31 6.07
CA LEU A 63 3.86 -3.38 6.65
C LEU A 63 3.97 -3.56 8.16
N VAL A 64 3.24 -2.77 8.94
CA VAL A 64 3.16 -2.89 10.39
C VAL A 64 1.70 -3.02 10.80
N VAL A 65 1.33 -4.14 11.40
CA VAL A 65 -0.06 -4.37 11.85
C VAL A 65 -0.30 -3.62 13.16
N LEU A 66 -1.24 -2.67 13.15
CA LEU A 66 -1.59 -1.86 14.31
C LEU A 66 -2.89 -2.30 15.00
N ALA A 67 -3.82 -2.89 14.24
CA ALA A 67 -5.08 -3.41 14.78
C ALA A 67 -5.66 -4.49 13.88
N GLY A 68 -6.38 -5.43 14.48
CA GLY A 68 -7.01 -6.54 13.78
C GLY A 68 -6.03 -7.61 13.29
N ARG A 69 -6.51 -8.49 12.43
CA ARG A 69 -5.77 -9.67 11.93
C ARG A 69 -5.91 -9.78 10.41
N PRO A 70 -5.17 -8.95 9.64
CA PRO A 70 -5.20 -9.03 8.19
C PRO A 70 -4.56 -10.32 7.70
N THR A 71 -4.99 -10.79 6.53
CA THR A 71 -4.32 -11.86 5.79
C THR A 71 -3.40 -11.24 4.75
N LEU A 72 -2.15 -11.67 4.73
CA LEU A 72 -1.15 -11.33 3.72
C LEU A 72 -1.15 -12.40 2.63
N ASP A 73 -1.51 -12.02 1.42
CA ASP A 73 -1.39 -12.84 0.23
C ASP A 73 -0.08 -12.49 -0.51
N THR A 74 0.57 -13.50 -1.06
CA THR A 74 1.81 -13.40 -1.84
C THR A 74 1.71 -14.22 -3.12
N LEU A 75 2.75 -14.22 -3.95
CA LEU A 75 2.81 -15.08 -5.15
C LEU A 75 2.75 -16.59 -4.84
N SER A 76 3.07 -17.01 -3.62
CA SER A 76 2.97 -18.43 -3.23
C SER A 76 1.52 -18.91 -3.12
N GLY A 77 0.53 -18.02 -3.10
CA GLY A 77 -0.89 -18.32 -3.07
C GLY A 77 -1.44 -18.74 -1.70
N ALA A 78 -0.61 -18.96 -0.70
CA ALA A 78 -1.04 -19.29 0.66
C ALA A 78 -1.08 -18.01 1.50
N GLY A 79 -2.29 -17.51 1.80
CA GLY A 79 -2.48 -16.38 2.68
C GLY A 79 -1.98 -16.68 4.10
N ARG A 80 -1.25 -15.73 4.70
CA ARG A 80 -0.83 -15.80 6.11
C ARG A 80 -1.58 -14.76 6.92
N VAL A 81 -2.25 -15.19 7.98
CA VAL A 81 -2.85 -14.27 8.96
C VAL A 81 -1.74 -13.61 9.77
N LEU A 82 -1.77 -12.30 9.85
CA LEU A 82 -0.84 -11.50 10.63
C LEU A 82 -1.49 -11.08 11.95
N GLU A 83 -0.67 -10.98 12.99
CA GLU A 83 -1.07 -10.52 14.32
C GLU A 83 -0.64 -9.06 14.57
N VAL A 84 -1.30 -8.40 15.51
CA VAL A 84 -0.92 -7.03 15.92
C VAL A 84 0.54 -7.00 16.38
N GLY A 85 1.30 -6.03 15.87
CA GLY A 85 2.73 -5.85 16.13
C GLY A 85 3.63 -6.61 15.16
N GLU A 86 3.11 -7.48 14.29
CA GLU A 86 3.95 -8.08 13.25
C GLU A 86 4.36 -7.04 12.21
N VAL A 87 5.60 -7.20 11.75
CA VAL A 87 6.23 -6.34 10.74
C VAL A 87 6.68 -7.23 9.59
N VAL A 88 6.30 -6.85 8.38
CA VAL A 88 6.62 -7.59 7.15
C VAL A 88 7.36 -6.66 6.19
N ALA A 89 8.54 -7.06 5.74
CA ALA A 89 9.24 -6.38 4.66
C ALA A 89 8.78 -6.94 3.30
N CYS A 90 8.46 -6.03 2.38
CA CYS A 90 8.12 -6.31 1.00
C CYS A 90 9.21 -5.66 0.11
N PRO A 91 10.33 -6.37 -0.15
CA PRO A 91 11.42 -5.84 -0.96
C PRO A 91 10.96 -5.54 -2.39
N ALA A 92 11.68 -4.68 -3.09
CA ALA A 92 11.46 -4.44 -4.50
C ALA A 92 11.62 -5.75 -5.30
N GLY A 93 10.77 -5.94 -6.30
CA GLY A 93 10.74 -7.14 -7.13
C GLY A 93 9.73 -8.19 -6.67
N ARG A 94 9.77 -9.34 -7.32
CA ARG A 94 8.75 -10.38 -7.18
C ARG A 94 8.64 -10.98 -5.77
N ASP A 95 9.73 -11.01 -5.02
CA ASP A 95 9.76 -11.53 -3.66
C ASP A 95 8.97 -10.66 -2.68
N GLY A 96 8.75 -9.39 -3.02
CA GLY A 96 7.93 -8.46 -2.24
C GLY A 96 6.47 -8.36 -2.69
N ALA A 97 6.01 -9.23 -3.59
CA ALA A 97 4.62 -9.24 -4.02
C ALA A 97 3.66 -9.43 -2.85
N HIS A 98 2.67 -8.54 -2.74
CA HIS A 98 1.75 -8.60 -1.61
C HIS A 98 0.37 -8.03 -1.91
N ARG A 99 -0.59 -8.47 -1.11
CA ARG A 99 -1.93 -7.91 -0.94
C ARG A 99 -2.36 -8.18 0.50
N LEU A 100 -3.07 -7.24 1.10
CA LEU A 100 -3.74 -7.45 2.38
C LEU A 100 -5.23 -7.63 2.16
N THR A 101 -5.80 -8.60 2.87
CA THR A 101 -7.24 -8.84 2.92
C THR A 101 -7.71 -8.89 4.37
N ASN A 102 -8.93 -8.46 4.62
CA ASN A 102 -9.56 -8.57 5.93
C ASN A 102 -10.67 -9.63 5.89
N ALA A 103 -10.35 -10.85 6.29
CA ALA A 103 -11.31 -11.96 6.39
C ALA A 103 -11.97 -12.07 7.76
N THR A 104 -11.85 -11.04 8.61
CA THR A 104 -12.42 -11.00 9.96
C THR A 104 -13.66 -10.10 10.04
N ASP A 105 -14.35 -10.11 11.17
CA ASP A 105 -15.54 -9.29 11.42
C ASP A 105 -15.21 -7.90 11.99
N GLU A 106 -13.92 -7.61 12.27
CA GLU A 106 -13.47 -6.35 12.83
C GLU A 106 -12.58 -5.60 11.82
N PRO A 107 -12.57 -4.26 11.86
CA PRO A 107 -11.65 -3.50 11.01
C PRO A 107 -10.19 -3.83 11.30
N VAL A 108 -9.37 -3.87 10.27
CA VAL A 108 -7.91 -3.99 10.42
C VAL A 108 -7.23 -2.67 10.10
N ARG A 109 -6.13 -2.35 10.81
CA ARG A 109 -5.28 -1.19 10.54
C ARG A 109 -3.85 -1.62 10.29
N VAL A 110 -3.30 -1.16 9.19
CA VAL A 110 -1.91 -1.44 8.82
C VAL A 110 -1.22 -0.15 8.41
N LEU A 111 -0.09 0.13 9.02
CA LEU A 111 0.82 1.19 8.59
C LEU A 111 1.73 0.62 7.51
N ILE A 112 1.77 1.26 6.36
CA ILE A 112 2.67 0.93 5.26
C ILE A 112 3.70 2.05 5.15
N VAL A 113 4.96 1.70 5.32
CA VAL A 113 6.10 2.60 5.13
C VAL A 113 6.81 2.18 3.84
N SER A 114 7.19 3.14 3.01
CA SER A 114 7.84 2.87 1.73
C SER A 114 9.01 3.82 1.46
N THR A 115 9.94 3.39 0.65
CA THR A 115 10.83 4.32 -0.06
C THR A 115 10.03 5.10 -1.09
N MET A 116 10.53 6.28 -1.49
CA MET A 116 9.82 7.19 -2.39
C MET A 116 10.72 7.51 -3.59
N HIS A 117 10.93 6.51 -4.45
CA HIS A 117 11.77 6.63 -5.65
C HIS A 117 10.91 6.69 -6.91
N ALA A 118 11.36 7.44 -7.89
CA ALA A 118 10.84 7.49 -9.25
C ALA A 118 11.98 7.17 -10.25
N PRO A 119 11.66 6.55 -11.39
CA PRO A 119 10.36 6.02 -11.81
C PRO A 119 9.91 4.82 -10.98
N GLU A 120 8.60 4.53 -10.98
CA GLU A 120 8.05 3.31 -10.36
C GLU A 120 7.34 2.45 -11.40
N ILE A 121 7.51 1.16 -11.28
CA ILE A 121 6.79 0.15 -12.06
C ILE A 121 6.09 -0.79 -11.08
N ASN A 122 4.77 -0.88 -11.20
CA ASN A 122 3.99 -1.90 -10.52
C ASN A 122 3.55 -2.97 -11.51
N GLU A 123 3.69 -4.23 -11.15
CA GLU A 123 3.09 -5.37 -11.87
C GLU A 123 1.87 -5.87 -11.09
N PHE A 124 0.82 -6.22 -11.82
CA PHE A 124 -0.37 -6.89 -11.30
C PHE A 124 -0.44 -8.31 -11.88
N PRO A 125 0.11 -9.32 -11.19
CA PRO A 125 0.28 -10.67 -11.75
C PRO A 125 -1.04 -11.35 -12.13
N GLU A 126 -2.14 -11.02 -11.44
CA GLU A 126 -3.46 -11.61 -11.69
C GLU A 126 -4.07 -11.16 -13.03
N THR A 127 -3.71 -9.97 -13.52
CA THR A 127 -4.22 -9.41 -14.78
C THR A 127 -3.16 -9.32 -15.87
N GLY A 128 -1.88 -9.47 -15.52
CA GLY A 128 -0.75 -9.25 -16.41
C GLY A 128 -0.55 -7.78 -16.79
N GLU A 129 -1.10 -6.87 -16.01
CA GLU A 129 -0.99 -5.43 -16.23
C GLU A 129 0.22 -4.85 -15.51
N TYR A 130 0.70 -3.73 -16.07
CA TYR A 130 1.74 -2.90 -15.47
C TYR A 130 1.25 -1.47 -15.36
N TRP A 131 1.65 -0.82 -14.26
CA TRP A 131 1.47 0.61 -14.07
C TRP A 131 2.84 1.26 -13.99
N VAL A 132 3.16 2.12 -14.94
CA VAL A 132 4.45 2.79 -15.09
C VAL A 132 4.27 4.27 -14.82
N ARG A 133 5.08 4.82 -13.92
CA ARG A 133 5.05 6.24 -13.53
C ARG A 133 6.46 6.78 -13.45
N ASP A 134 6.70 7.98 -13.99
CA ASP A 134 8.00 8.66 -13.91
C ASP A 134 8.08 9.69 -12.78
N TYR A 135 7.06 9.74 -11.93
CA TYR A 135 7.00 10.60 -10.75
C TYR A 135 6.88 9.79 -9.45
N ILE A 136 7.13 10.47 -8.32
CA ILE A 136 7.13 9.83 -6.99
C ILE A 136 5.73 9.30 -6.65
N PRO A 137 5.59 8.02 -6.29
CA PRO A 137 4.32 7.42 -5.92
C PRO A 137 3.63 8.17 -4.78
N GLY A 138 2.31 8.37 -4.90
CA GLY A 138 1.52 9.04 -3.88
C GLY A 138 1.61 10.57 -3.86
N THR A 139 2.37 11.16 -4.78
CA THR A 139 2.34 12.62 -5.08
C THR A 139 1.40 12.90 -6.24
N ASP A 140 1.03 14.16 -6.39
CA ASP A 140 0.28 14.58 -7.56
C ASP A 140 1.19 14.56 -8.80
N PRO A 141 0.74 14.01 -9.94
CA PRO A 141 1.57 13.96 -11.14
C PRO A 141 1.88 15.38 -11.65
N PRO A 142 3.15 15.69 -11.98
CA PRO A 142 3.47 16.96 -12.62
C PRO A 142 2.92 17.01 -14.06
N ASP A 143 2.81 18.21 -14.61
CA ASP A 143 2.38 18.40 -16.00
C ASP A 143 3.32 17.60 -16.94
N GLY A 144 2.71 16.81 -17.83
CA GLY A 144 3.44 15.99 -18.78
C GLY A 144 4.06 14.72 -18.21
N ALA A 145 3.72 14.34 -16.97
CA ALA A 145 4.17 13.08 -16.37
C ALA A 145 3.73 11.87 -17.18
N LEU A 146 4.59 10.84 -17.17
CA LEU A 146 4.23 9.51 -17.66
C LEU A 146 3.43 8.78 -16.57
N ASP A 147 2.20 8.41 -16.89
CA ASP A 147 1.31 7.62 -16.04
C ASP A 147 0.53 6.66 -16.95
N VAL A 148 1.02 5.44 -17.09
CA VAL A 148 0.54 4.49 -18.09
C VAL A 148 0.20 3.14 -17.46
N HIS A 149 -1.03 2.69 -17.71
CA HIS A 149 -1.41 1.30 -17.51
C HIS A 149 -1.31 0.54 -18.84
N THR A 150 -0.58 -0.58 -18.87
CA THR A 150 -0.33 -1.35 -20.08
C THR A 150 -0.24 -2.84 -19.81
N LYS A 151 -0.44 -3.64 -20.85
CA LYS A 151 -0.09 -5.06 -20.87
C LYS A 151 1.10 -5.26 -21.80
N PRO A 152 2.05 -6.14 -21.44
CA PRO A 152 3.11 -6.54 -22.36
C PRO A 152 2.52 -7.16 -23.63
N VAL A 153 3.19 -6.97 -24.74
CA VAL A 153 2.87 -7.57 -26.03
C VAL A 153 3.23 -9.05 -26.03
#